data_e4255e690abd9c377891d5d5bd39728a
#
_entry.id   e4255e690abd9c377891d5d5bd39728a
#
_cell.length_a   1.000
_cell.length_b   1.000
_cell.length_c   1.000
_cell.angle_alpha   90.00
_cell.angle_beta   90.00
_cell.angle_gamma   90.00
#
_symmetry.space_group_name_H-M   'P 1'
#
loop_
_entity.id
_entity.type
_entity.pdbx_description
1 polymer ?
#
loop_
_entity_poly.entity_id
_entity_poly.type
_entity_poly.pdbx_seq_one_letter_code
_entity_poly.pdbx_strand_id
1 'polypeptide(L)'
;AIVVWLLHWLYLRSSKERSFVRTGLGGTRVVLGGGAFVLPIVHDVIPVNMNTLRLEVSRGRDKALITRDRMRVDVIAEFYVRVQAQAQAVADAAQTLGTRTLEPDKLKELLEGKFVDALRTVAAQMTMEELHEKRGTYVKRVREAVAEDLTKNGLELEAASLTQLDQTGLEFFNPSNAFDAEGLTRLTEQIEHRKKQRNDVEQDTLIAIRNKNLEAEKL
;
A
#
# COMPACT_ATOMS: atom_id res chain seq x y z
N ALA A 1 14.59 20.17 47.93
CA ALA A 1 14.49 18.79 47.39
C ALA A 1 13.10 18.53 46.81
N ILE A 2 11.99 18.75 47.53
CA ILE A 2 10.63 18.43 47.06
C ILE A 2 10.22 19.22 45.80
N VAL A 3 10.52 20.51 45.73
CA VAL A 3 10.18 21.37 44.58
C VAL A 3 10.90 20.92 43.31
N VAL A 4 12.18 20.57 43.40
CA VAL A 4 12.96 20.07 42.27
C VAL A 4 12.42 18.73 41.78
N TRP A 5 12.04 17.87 42.70
CA TRP A 5 11.43 16.59 42.38
C TRP A 5 10.05 16.76 41.69
N LEU A 6 9.22 17.68 42.20
CA LEU A 6 7.92 18.03 41.59
C LEU A 6 8.09 18.62 40.19
N LEU A 7 9.02 19.53 39.97
CA LEU A 7 9.34 20.11 38.68
C LEU A 7 9.83 19.04 37.67
N HIS A 8 10.63 18.10 38.16
CA HIS A 8 11.07 16.99 37.33
C HIS A 8 9.92 16.06 36.92
N TRP A 9 9.01 15.78 37.82
CA TRP A 9 7.85 14.95 37.58
C TRP A 9 6.84 15.60 36.62
N LEU A 10 6.70 16.93 36.67
CA LEU A 10 5.80 17.69 35.77
C LEU A 10 6.42 17.99 34.38
N TYR A 11 7.73 17.76 34.19
CA TYR A 11 8.39 18.05 32.94
C TYR A 11 8.39 16.83 32.02
N LEU A 12 7.53 16.86 30.99
CA LEU A 12 7.48 15.82 29.95
C LEU A 12 8.44 16.15 28.82
N ARG A 13 9.32 15.20 28.47
CA ARG A 13 10.27 15.33 27.39
C ARG A 13 9.78 14.61 26.15
N SER A 14 9.89 15.27 25.00
CA SER A 14 9.76 14.60 23.70
C SER A 14 11.09 13.97 23.28
N SER A 15 11.04 12.98 22.42
CA SER A 15 12.19 12.38 21.76
C SER A 15 12.05 12.51 20.24
N LYS A 16 13.07 12.12 19.50
CA LYS A 16 12.98 12.06 18.02
C LYS A 16 11.94 11.06 17.55
N GLU A 17 11.67 10.03 18.35
CA GLU A 17 10.71 8.96 18.06
C GLU A 17 9.28 9.27 18.50
N ARG A 18 9.13 10.15 19.50
CA ARG A 18 7.83 10.51 20.09
C ARG A 18 7.73 12.00 20.31
N SER A 19 6.79 12.59 19.62
CA SER A 19 6.30 13.94 19.88
C SER A 19 5.01 13.87 20.70
N PHE A 20 4.56 14.97 21.24
CA PHE A 20 3.26 15.03 21.88
C PHE A 20 2.59 16.38 21.67
N VAL A 21 1.28 16.36 21.74
CA VAL A 21 0.43 17.55 21.72
C VAL A 21 -0.16 17.73 23.10
N ARG A 22 0.11 18.86 23.74
CA ARG A 22 -0.48 19.26 25.01
C ARG A 22 -1.65 20.20 24.74
N THR A 23 -2.82 19.86 25.27
CA THR A 23 -4.02 20.69 25.23
C THR A 23 -4.44 21.07 26.66
N GLY A 24 -5.26 22.10 26.81
CA GLY A 24 -5.76 22.57 28.09
C GLY A 24 -5.41 24.01 28.39
N LEU A 25 -5.05 24.32 29.62
CA LEU A 25 -4.74 25.69 30.03
C LEU A 25 -3.57 26.27 29.24
N GLY A 26 -3.80 27.41 28.55
CA GLY A 26 -2.83 28.02 27.64
C GLY A 26 -2.92 27.55 26.19
N GLY A 27 -3.95 26.75 25.83
CA GLY A 27 -4.20 26.32 24.46
C GLY A 27 -3.42 25.07 24.04
N THR A 28 -3.46 24.81 22.75
CA THR A 28 -2.77 23.65 22.15
C THR A 28 -1.30 23.98 21.87
N ARG A 29 -0.40 23.13 22.36
CA ARG A 29 1.04 23.25 22.11
C ARG A 29 1.60 21.93 21.61
N VAL A 30 2.24 21.97 20.45
CA VAL A 30 2.95 20.83 19.84
C VAL A 30 4.40 20.84 20.29
N VAL A 31 4.90 19.70 20.77
CA VAL A 31 6.27 19.53 21.22
C VAL A 31 6.95 18.48 20.33
N LEU A 32 7.75 18.97 19.38
CA LEU A 32 8.51 18.13 18.44
C LEU A 32 9.90 17.78 18.97
N GLY A 33 10.48 18.65 19.78
CA GLY A 33 11.79 18.47 20.39
C GLY A 33 11.90 19.26 21.68
N GLY A 34 12.67 18.76 22.64
CA GLY A 34 12.78 19.34 23.99
C GLY A 34 11.72 18.79 24.93
N GLY A 35 10.99 19.65 25.62
CA GLY A 35 9.96 19.25 26.56
C GLY A 35 9.02 20.38 26.91
N ALA A 36 7.97 20.06 27.66
CA ALA A 36 7.03 21.02 28.19
C ALA A 36 6.59 20.62 29.62
N PHE A 37 6.21 21.61 30.37
CA PHE A 37 5.56 21.38 31.66
C PHE A 37 4.10 20.95 31.40
N VAL A 38 3.73 19.85 32.03
CA VAL A 38 2.38 19.28 31.99
C VAL A 38 1.83 19.18 33.38
N LEU A 39 0.72 19.87 33.61
CA LEU A 39 -0.02 19.80 34.85
C LEU A 39 -1.19 18.82 34.66
N PRO A 40 -1.18 17.61 35.22
CA PRO A 40 -2.15 16.56 34.93
C PRO A 40 -3.62 16.92 35.15
N ILE A 41 -3.87 17.94 35.99
CA ILE A 41 -5.23 18.39 36.32
C ILE A 41 -5.83 19.29 35.21
N VAL A 42 -5.00 20.05 34.51
CA VAL A 42 -5.44 21.10 33.58
C VAL A 42 -4.92 20.89 32.13
N HIS A 43 -4.03 19.93 31.96
CA HIS A 43 -3.49 19.59 30.63
C HIS A 43 -3.76 18.15 30.28
N ASP A 44 -4.15 17.92 29.01
CA ASP A 44 -4.19 16.61 28.40
C ASP A 44 -3.03 16.48 27.41
N VAL A 45 -2.50 15.26 27.26
CA VAL A 45 -1.36 14.97 26.41
C VAL A 45 -1.66 13.82 25.49
N ILE A 46 -1.53 14.07 24.19
CA ILE A 46 -1.69 13.07 23.14
C ILE A 46 -0.30 12.77 22.58
N PRO A 47 0.27 11.60 22.85
CA PRO A 47 1.54 11.19 22.27
C PRO A 47 1.37 10.82 20.80
N VAL A 48 2.36 11.16 19.98
CA VAL A 48 2.38 10.88 18.53
C VAL A 48 3.69 10.15 18.21
N ASN A 49 3.58 9.02 17.51
CA ASN A 49 4.73 8.26 17.01
C ASN A 49 5.29 8.94 15.76
N MET A 50 6.57 9.25 15.77
CA MET A 50 7.29 9.89 14.66
C MET A 50 8.07 8.90 13.78
N ASN A 51 8.08 7.61 14.16
CA ASN A 51 8.76 6.58 13.38
C ASN A 51 7.98 6.23 12.12
N THR A 52 8.70 5.77 11.11
CA THR A 52 8.10 5.20 9.91
C THR A 52 7.44 3.85 10.23
N LEU A 53 6.19 3.71 9.84
CA LEU A 53 5.42 2.49 10.02
C LEU A 53 5.25 1.80 8.66
N ARG A 54 5.49 0.50 8.62
CA ARG A 54 5.23 -0.34 7.46
C ARG A 54 3.82 -0.90 7.55
N LEU A 55 3.00 -0.59 6.56
CA LEU A 55 1.63 -1.07 6.43
C LEU A 55 1.52 -1.92 5.17
N GLU A 56 1.24 -3.21 5.34
CA GLU A 56 1.05 -4.13 4.23
C GLU A 56 -0.44 -4.24 3.91
N VAL A 57 -0.78 -4.11 2.63
CA VAL A 57 -2.12 -4.28 2.09
C VAL A 57 -2.09 -5.39 1.05
N SER A 58 -2.89 -6.42 1.27
CA SER A 58 -3.05 -7.55 0.37
C SER A 58 -4.46 -7.57 -0.23
N ARG A 59 -4.52 -7.70 -1.55
CA ARG A 59 -5.77 -7.89 -2.30
C ARG A 59 -5.57 -9.01 -3.31
N GLY A 60 -6.29 -10.10 -3.12
CA GLY A 60 -6.20 -11.27 -3.97
C GLY A 60 -7.43 -12.14 -3.90
N ARG A 61 -7.52 -13.13 -4.74
CA ARG A 61 -8.62 -14.08 -4.84
C ARG A 61 -9.96 -13.38 -5.04
N ASP A 62 -10.91 -13.58 -4.13
CA ASP A 62 -12.25 -12.96 -4.18
C ASP A 62 -12.20 -11.43 -4.09
N LYS A 63 -11.14 -10.89 -3.43
CA LYS A 63 -10.92 -9.45 -3.25
C LYS A 63 -9.90 -8.88 -4.21
N ALA A 64 -9.53 -9.61 -5.27
CA ALA A 64 -8.61 -9.17 -6.30
C ALA A 64 -9.05 -7.86 -6.95
N LEU A 65 -8.09 -7.08 -7.42
CA LEU A 65 -8.38 -5.84 -8.15
C LEU A 65 -8.80 -6.18 -9.57
N ILE A 66 -9.59 -5.30 -10.18
CA ILE A 66 -10.02 -5.43 -11.57
C ILE A 66 -9.33 -4.37 -12.41
N THR A 67 -8.68 -4.79 -13.46
CA THR A 67 -8.00 -3.92 -14.42
C THR A 67 -8.96 -3.34 -15.46
N ARG A 68 -8.48 -2.40 -16.29
CA ARG A 68 -9.26 -1.80 -17.38
C ARG A 68 -9.77 -2.82 -18.39
N ASP A 69 -9.00 -3.86 -18.64
CA ASP A 69 -9.32 -4.97 -19.57
C ASP A 69 -10.09 -6.13 -18.89
N ARG A 70 -10.71 -5.87 -17.73
CA ARG A 70 -11.53 -6.83 -16.97
C ARG A 70 -10.80 -8.05 -16.44
N MET A 71 -9.48 -7.98 -16.34
CA MET A 71 -8.69 -9.03 -15.72
C MET A 71 -8.66 -8.84 -14.20
N ARG A 72 -8.62 -9.94 -13.45
CA ARG A 72 -8.40 -9.92 -12.01
C ARG A 72 -6.92 -10.04 -11.69
N VAL A 73 -6.45 -9.23 -10.77
CA VAL A 73 -5.05 -9.18 -10.35
C VAL A 73 -4.91 -9.22 -8.84
N ASP A 74 -4.04 -10.11 -8.38
CA ASP A 74 -3.64 -10.24 -6.99
C ASP A 74 -2.49 -9.28 -6.73
N VAL A 75 -2.65 -8.43 -5.73
CA VAL A 75 -1.69 -7.38 -5.39
C VAL A 75 -1.35 -7.44 -3.91
N ILE A 76 -0.06 -7.41 -3.60
CA ILE A 76 0.46 -7.13 -2.26
C ILE A 76 1.32 -5.88 -2.37
N ALA A 77 0.94 -4.85 -1.64
CA ALA A 77 1.64 -3.58 -1.59
C ALA A 77 2.03 -3.23 -0.16
N GLU A 78 3.20 -2.64 -0.01
CA GLU A 78 3.71 -2.13 1.26
C GLU A 78 3.79 -0.61 1.20
N PHE A 79 3.23 0.03 2.20
CA PHE A 79 3.24 1.48 2.34
C PHE A 79 4.02 1.86 3.60
N TYR A 80 5.01 2.73 3.43
CA TYR A 80 5.82 3.25 4.52
C TYR A 80 5.33 4.65 4.82
N VAL A 81 4.66 4.81 5.95
CA VAL A 81 4.04 6.07 6.37
C VAL A 81 4.66 6.57 7.66
N ARG A 82 4.73 7.88 7.80
CA ARG A 82 5.12 8.53 9.06
C ARG A 82 4.35 9.84 9.25
N VAL A 83 4.35 10.34 10.46
CA VAL A 83 3.86 11.69 10.72
C VAL A 83 4.90 12.70 10.25
N GLN A 84 4.46 13.73 9.52
CA GLN A 84 5.35 14.80 9.09
C GLN A 84 5.95 15.53 10.29
N ALA A 85 7.25 15.84 10.24
CA ALA A 85 7.98 16.53 11.31
C ALA A 85 7.71 18.04 11.33
N GLN A 86 6.43 18.44 11.25
CA GLN A 86 5.94 19.81 11.30
C GLN A 86 4.89 19.95 12.40
N ALA A 87 4.89 21.09 13.09
CA ALA A 87 3.98 21.30 14.21
C ALA A 87 2.51 21.12 13.82
N GLN A 88 2.09 21.65 12.68
CA GLN A 88 0.72 21.51 12.19
C GLN A 88 0.38 20.04 11.92
N ALA A 89 1.25 19.33 11.23
CA ALA A 89 1.03 17.92 10.89
C ALA A 89 0.93 17.02 12.14
N VAL A 90 1.74 17.29 13.16
CA VAL A 90 1.66 16.56 14.45
C VAL A 90 0.35 16.89 15.17
N ALA A 91 -0.12 18.14 15.12
CA ALA A 91 -1.42 18.52 15.66
C ALA A 91 -2.57 17.82 14.93
N ASP A 92 -2.53 17.79 13.61
CA ASP A 92 -3.54 17.12 12.76
C ASP A 92 -3.54 15.60 13.01
N ALA A 93 -2.37 14.98 13.12
CA ALA A 93 -2.24 13.56 13.46
C ALA A 93 -2.79 13.26 14.87
N ALA A 94 -2.47 14.08 15.85
CA ALA A 94 -3.01 13.93 17.20
C ALA A 94 -4.54 14.05 17.23
N GLN A 95 -5.09 14.98 16.48
CA GLN A 95 -6.54 15.22 16.42
C GLN A 95 -7.29 14.11 15.65
N THR A 96 -6.76 13.66 14.51
CA THR A 96 -7.45 12.71 13.61
C THR A 96 -7.18 11.25 13.97
N LEU A 97 -5.96 10.94 14.39
CA LEU A 97 -5.51 9.58 14.66
C LEU A 97 -5.38 9.29 16.16
N GLY A 98 -5.08 10.32 16.95
CA GLY A 98 -4.88 10.18 18.40
C GLY A 98 -3.75 9.19 18.72
N THR A 99 -3.99 8.32 19.69
CA THR A 99 -3.02 7.28 20.10
C THR A 99 -2.83 6.14 19.11
N ARG A 100 -3.63 6.06 18.03
CA ARG A 100 -3.50 5.02 16.98
C ARG A 100 -2.16 5.08 16.26
N THR A 101 -1.48 6.23 16.26
CA THR A 101 -0.12 6.35 15.73
C THR A 101 0.90 5.46 16.47
N LEU A 102 0.61 5.08 17.71
CA LEU A 102 1.43 4.20 18.55
C LEU A 102 1.18 2.71 18.27
N GLU A 103 0.06 2.40 17.62
CA GLU A 103 -0.40 1.03 17.37
C GLU A 103 -0.52 0.80 15.86
N PRO A 104 0.49 0.17 15.21
CA PRO A 104 0.52 -0.03 13.76
C PRO A 104 -0.72 -0.73 13.20
N ASP A 105 -1.26 -1.71 13.92
CA ASP A 105 -2.43 -2.48 13.48
C ASP A 105 -3.70 -1.62 13.45
N LYS A 106 -3.91 -0.78 14.46
CA LYS A 106 -5.05 0.14 14.49
C LYS A 106 -4.92 1.27 13.45
N LEU A 107 -3.70 1.71 13.20
CA LEU A 107 -3.44 2.68 12.13
C LEU A 107 -3.68 2.05 10.77
N LYS A 108 -3.24 0.80 10.56
CA LYS A 108 -3.51 0.03 9.36
C LYS A 108 -5.02 -0.10 9.10
N GLU A 109 -5.79 -0.51 10.09
CA GLU A 109 -7.25 -0.65 9.99
C GLU A 109 -7.91 0.65 9.51
N LEU A 110 -7.47 1.79 10.02
CA LEU A 110 -7.98 3.10 9.63
C LEU A 110 -7.60 3.51 8.20
N LEU A 111 -6.38 3.22 7.78
CA LEU A 111 -5.82 3.65 6.50
C LEU A 111 -6.01 2.63 5.36
N GLU A 112 -6.26 1.36 5.69
CA GLU A 112 -6.36 0.29 4.70
C GLU A 112 -7.38 0.60 3.60
N GLY A 113 -8.54 1.13 3.96
CA GLY A 113 -9.57 1.52 3.01
C GLY A 113 -9.07 2.52 1.96
N LYS A 114 -8.28 3.51 2.38
CA LYS A 114 -7.72 4.53 1.50
C LYS A 114 -6.68 3.94 0.53
N PHE A 115 -5.81 3.08 1.04
CA PHE A 115 -4.82 2.39 0.19
C PHE A 115 -5.48 1.46 -0.82
N VAL A 116 -6.49 0.70 -0.39
CA VAL A 116 -7.25 -0.19 -1.27
C VAL A 116 -7.97 0.58 -2.35
N ASP A 117 -8.58 1.70 -2.01
CA ASP A 117 -9.29 2.55 -2.98
C ASP A 117 -8.34 3.12 -4.03
N ALA A 118 -7.18 3.61 -3.61
CA ALA A 118 -6.14 4.08 -4.53
C ALA A 118 -5.62 2.95 -5.43
N LEU A 119 -5.30 1.79 -4.87
CA LEU A 119 -4.86 0.62 -5.65
C LEU A 119 -5.91 0.21 -6.69
N ARG A 120 -7.18 0.17 -6.31
CA ARG A 120 -8.31 -0.18 -7.19
C ARG A 120 -8.50 0.87 -8.29
N THR A 121 -8.51 2.15 -7.94
CA THR A 121 -8.74 3.25 -8.88
C THR A 121 -7.67 3.27 -9.96
N VAL A 122 -6.40 3.12 -9.59
CA VAL A 122 -5.31 3.11 -10.56
C VAL A 122 -5.29 1.82 -11.38
N ALA A 123 -5.56 0.65 -10.77
CA ALA A 123 -5.65 -0.61 -11.50
C ALA A 123 -6.74 -0.58 -12.58
N ALA A 124 -7.90 0.03 -12.29
CA ALA A 124 -8.99 0.19 -13.24
C ALA A 124 -8.65 1.09 -14.46
N GLN A 125 -7.57 1.86 -14.39
CA GLN A 125 -7.10 2.73 -15.47
C GLN A 125 -6.03 2.07 -16.36
N MET A 126 -5.49 0.92 -15.96
CA MET A 126 -4.40 0.22 -16.65
C MET A 126 -4.82 -1.19 -17.06
N THR A 127 -4.29 -1.67 -18.19
CA THR A 127 -4.45 -3.07 -18.56
C THR A 127 -3.51 -3.96 -17.75
N MET A 128 -3.76 -5.27 -17.77
CA MET A 128 -2.88 -6.25 -17.11
C MET A 128 -1.45 -6.18 -17.63
N GLU A 129 -1.29 -6.03 -18.97
CA GLU A 129 0.00 -5.87 -19.61
C GLU A 129 0.72 -4.59 -19.19
N GLU A 130 0.01 -3.45 -19.17
CA GLU A 130 0.55 -2.18 -18.69
C GLU A 130 0.97 -2.25 -17.22
N LEU A 131 0.23 -2.97 -16.37
CA LEU A 131 0.60 -3.19 -14.97
C LEU A 131 1.91 -3.96 -14.83
N HIS A 132 2.13 -4.98 -15.65
CA HIS A 132 3.37 -5.75 -15.65
C HIS A 132 4.55 -4.96 -16.19
N GLU A 133 4.39 -4.31 -17.33
CA GLU A 133 5.47 -3.57 -17.99
C GLU A 133 5.83 -2.25 -17.28
N LYS A 134 4.82 -1.57 -16.74
CA LYS A 134 4.94 -0.23 -16.15
C LYS A 134 4.66 -0.20 -14.65
N ARG A 135 5.17 -1.19 -13.92
CA ARG A 135 4.98 -1.29 -12.45
C ARG A 135 5.33 0.00 -11.72
N GLY A 136 6.43 0.66 -12.10
CA GLY A 136 6.86 1.92 -11.51
C GLY A 136 5.84 3.04 -11.72
N THR A 137 5.20 3.11 -12.87
CA THR A 137 4.13 4.07 -13.16
C THR A 137 2.89 3.80 -12.32
N TYR A 138 2.52 2.53 -12.15
CA TYR A 138 1.42 2.14 -11.26
C TYR A 138 1.67 2.59 -9.82
N VAL A 139 2.83 2.25 -9.27
CA VAL A 139 3.21 2.66 -7.90
C VAL A 139 3.22 4.17 -7.75
N LYS A 140 3.76 4.91 -8.74
CA LYS A 140 3.77 6.37 -8.72
C LYS A 140 2.37 6.96 -8.66
N ARG A 141 1.44 6.48 -9.51
CA ARG A 141 0.04 6.94 -9.52
C ARG A 141 -0.68 6.61 -8.22
N VAL A 142 -0.44 5.43 -7.65
CA VAL A 142 -1.00 5.06 -6.34
C VAL A 142 -0.49 6.00 -5.25
N ARG A 143 0.82 6.30 -5.24
CA ARG A 143 1.39 7.27 -4.29
C ARG A 143 0.74 8.64 -4.40
N GLU A 144 0.57 9.14 -5.61
CA GLU A 144 -0.09 10.45 -5.87
C GLU A 144 -1.55 10.45 -5.39
N ALA A 145 -2.28 9.37 -5.65
CA ALA A 145 -3.67 9.24 -5.22
C ALA A 145 -3.85 9.21 -3.70
N VAL A 146 -2.90 8.61 -2.98
CA VAL A 146 -2.96 8.49 -1.50
C VAL A 146 -2.42 9.73 -0.80
N ALA A 147 -1.46 10.44 -1.41
CA ALA A 147 -0.69 11.52 -0.77
C ALA A 147 -1.59 12.62 -0.18
N GLU A 148 -2.62 13.05 -0.90
CA GLU A 148 -3.53 14.08 -0.44
C GLU A 148 -4.29 13.66 0.82
N ASP A 149 -4.79 12.44 0.84
CA ASP A 149 -5.56 11.91 1.98
C ASP A 149 -4.70 11.68 3.21
N LEU A 150 -3.45 11.26 3.02
CA LEU A 150 -2.50 11.12 4.13
C LEU A 150 -2.14 12.48 4.72
N THR A 151 -1.92 13.48 3.88
CA THR A 151 -1.58 14.84 4.33
C THR A 151 -2.68 15.45 5.20
N LYS A 152 -3.96 15.20 4.90
CA LYS A 152 -5.09 15.64 5.74
C LYS A 152 -5.04 15.07 7.17
N ASN A 153 -4.39 13.94 7.35
CA ASN A 153 -4.19 13.31 8.65
C ASN A 153 -2.81 13.61 9.26
N GLY A 154 -2.06 14.56 8.73
CA GLY A 154 -0.71 14.88 9.18
C GLY A 154 0.34 13.81 8.83
N LEU A 155 -0.01 12.86 7.96
CA LEU A 155 0.88 11.79 7.52
C LEU A 155 1.54 12.13 6.19
N GLU A 156 2.70 11.53 5.95
CA GLU A 156 3.34 11.48 4.64
C GLU A 156 3.67 10.05 4.25
N LEU A 157 3.62 9.79 2.95
CA LEU A 157 4.06 8.54 2.38
C LEU A 157 5.54 8.63 2.02
N GLU A 158 6.38 7.97 2.79
CA GLU A 158 7.83 7.95 2.57
C GLU A 158 8.19 7.08 1.37
N ALA A 159 7.60 5.88 1.31
CA ALA A 159 7.78 4.95 0.19
C ALA A 159 6.53 4.08 -0.01
N ALA A 160 6.36 3.59 -1.23
CA ALA A 160 5.42 2.52 -1.55
C ALA A 160 6.15 1.48 -2.41
N SER A 161 5.92 0.22 -2.11
CA SER A 161 6.49 -0.91 -2.83
C SER A 161 5.40 -1.89 -3.21
N LEU A 162 5.50 -2.42 -4.42
CA LEU A 162 4.62 -3.49 -4.90
C LEU A 162 5.38 -4.81 -4.81
N THR A 163 5.07 -5.60 -3.80
CA THR A 163 5.77 -6.84 -3.50
C THR A 163 5.30 -7.96 -4.41
N GLN A 164 4.00 -8.03 -4.65
CA GLN A 164 3.40 -9.04 -5.53
C GLN A 164 2.42 -8.39 -6.50
N LEU A 165 2.45 -8.85 -7.74
CA LEU A 165 1.50 -8.47 -8.79
C LEU A 165 1.36 -9.67 -9.74
N ASP A 166 0.33 -10.46 -9.55
CA ASP A 166 0.07 -11.67 -10.31
C ASP A 166 -1.37 -11.70 -10.81
N GLN A 167 -1.58 -12.43 -11.90
CA GLN A 167 -2.93 -12.68 -12.38
C GLN A 167 -3.65 -13.63 -11.41
N THR A 168 -4.88 -13.28 -11.05
CA THR A 168 -5.73 -14.13 -10.21
C THR A 168 -6.09 -15.42 -10.93
N GLY A 169 -6.11 -16.55 -10.22
CA GLY A 169 -6.50 -17.84 -10.77
C GLY A 169 -7.94 -17.84 -11.31
N LEU A 170 -8.17 -18.65 -12.35
CA LEU A 170 -9.48 -18.74 -13.02
C LEU A 170 -10.62 -19.12 -12.11
N GLU A 171 -10.35 -19.88 -11.07
CA GLU A 171 -11.31 -20.36 -10.08
C GLU A 171 -11.96 -19.23 -9.26
N PHE A 172 -11.36 -18.06 -9.22
CA PHE A 172 -11.88 -16.88 -8.50
C PHE A 172 -12.72 -15.95 -9.37
N PHE A 173 -12.87 -16.26 -10.66
CA PHE A 173 -13.78 -15.53 -11.55
C PHE A 173 -15.19 -16.07 -11.38
N ASN A 174 -16.16 -15.20 -11.15
CA ASN A 174 -17.57 -15.58 -11.05
C ASN A 174 -18.23 -15.52 -12.45
N PRO A 175 -18.53 -16.67 -13.08
CA PRO A 175 -19.11 -16.69 -14.41
C PRO A 175 -20.54 -16.11 -14.47
N SER A 176 -21.22 -15.97 -13.32
CA SER A 176 -22.51 -15.33 -13.22
C SER A 176 -22.46 -13.80 -13.14
N ASN A 177 -21.28 -13.24 -13.00
CA ASN A 177 -21.07 -11.78 -13.02
C ASN A 177 -20.60 -11.37 -14.42
N ALA A 178 -21.32 -10.44 -15.05
CA ALA A 178 -21.04 -10.00 -16.42
C ALA A 178 -19.60 -9.51 -16.64
N PHE A 179 -19.01 -8.82 -15.66
CA PHE A 179 -17.64 -8.32 -15.75
C PHE A 179 -16.61 -9.44 -15.63
N ASP A 180 -16.81 -10.37 -14.71
CA ASP A 180 -15.94 -11.53 -14.55
C ASP A 180 -16.07 -12.49 -15.74
N ALA A 181 -17.28 -12.67 -16.30
CA ALA A 181 -17.51 -13.49 -17.47
C ALA A 181 -16.78 -12.94 -18.71
N GLU A 182 -16.76 -11.62 -18.90
CA GLU A 182 -15.97 -10.98 -19.97
C GLU A 182 -14.47 -11.23 -19.79
N GLY A 183 -13.94 -11.03 -18.59
CA GLY A 183 -12.54 -11.28 -18.24
C GLY A 183 -12.18 -12.76 -18.45
N LEU A 184 -13.03 -13.67 -18.02
CA LEU A 184 -12.84 -15.11 -18.17
C LEU A 184 -12.79 -15.53 -19.64
N THR A 185 -13.68 -14.99 -20.48
CA THR A 185 -13.69 -15.25 -21.92
C THR A 185 -12.39 -14.79 -22.57
N ARG A 186 -11.98 -13.55 -22.34
CA ARG A 186 -10.73 -12.99 -22.86
C ARG A 186 -9.51 -13.81 -22.43
N LEU A 187 -9.46 -14.19 -21.17
CA LEU A 187 -8.35 -14.96 -20.61
C LEU A 187 -8.29 -16.35 -21.25
N THR A 188 -9.43 -17.02 -21.40
CA THR A 188 -9.52 -18.33 -22.05
C THR A 188 -9.06 -18.24 -23.51
N GLU A 189 -9.51 -17.24 -24.25
CA GLU A 189 -9.07 -17.01 -25.64
C GLU A 189 -7.56 -16.80 -25.74
N GLN A 190 -6.98 -15.99 -24.83
CA GLN A 190 -5.53 -15.77 -24.80
C GLN A 190 -4.75 -17.05 -24.46
N ILE A 191 -5.22 -17.83 -23.51
CA ILE A 191 -4.60 -19.10 -23.11
C ILE A 191 -4.61 -20.08 -24.31
N GLU A 192 -5.77 -20.27 -24.95
CA GLU A 192 -5.88 -21.19 -26.08
C GLU A 192 -5.08 -20.71 -27.31
N HIS A 193 -5.04 -19.40 -27.55
CA HIS A 193 -4.19 -18.85 -28.60
C HIS A 193 -2.69 -19.11 -28.35
N ARG A 194 -2.23 -18.86 -27.14
CA ARG A 194 -0.82 -19.14 -26.73
C ARG A 194 -0.50 -20.63 -26.77
N LYS A 195 -1.44 -21.46 -26.38
CA LYS A 195 -1.29 -22.92 -26.42
C LYS A 195 -1.17 -23.44 -27.87
N LYS A 196 -1.98 -22.90 -28.79
CA LYS A 196 -1.89 -23.19 -30.19
C LYS A 196 -0.52 -22.76 -30.75
N GLN A 197 -0.09 -21.53 -30.53
CA GLN A 197 1.23 -21.05 -30.97
C GLN A 197 2.37 -21.94 -30.45
N ARG A 198 2.32 -22.33 -29.17
CA ARG A 198 3.34 -23.24 -28.61
C ARG A 198 3.34 -24.59 -29.31
N ASN A 199 2.16 -25.16 -29.55
CA ASN A 199 2.05 -26.44 -30.27
C ASN A 199 2.58 -26.35 -31.69
N ASP A 200 2.29 -25.26 -32.41
CA ASP A 200 2.78 -25.03 -33.76
C ASP A 200 4.33 -24.98 -33.78
N VAL A 201 4.94 -24.24 -32.84
CA VAL A 201 6.40 -24.17 -32.67
C VAL A 201 7.00 -25.54 -32.33
N GLU A 202 6.36 -26.30 -31.44
CA GLU A 202 6.81 -27.67 -31.11
C GLU A 202 6.77 -28.60 -32.32
N GLN A 203 5.71 -28.56 -33.13
CA GLN A 203 5.58 -29.35 -34.36
C GLN A 203 6.63 -28.96 -35.41
N ASP A 204 6.82 -27.67 -35.64
CA ASP A 204 7.83 -27.17 -36.58
C ASP A 204 9.25 -27.60 -36.15
N THR A 205 9.52 -27.53 -34.84
CA THR A 205 10.82 -27.97 -34.27
C THR A 205 11.04 -29.48 -34.48
N LEU A 206 10.01 -30.30 -34.24
CA LEU A 206 10.07 -31.74 -34.44
C LEU A 206 10.29 -32.10 -35.93
N ILE A 207 9.62 -31.40 -36.85
CA ILE A 207 9.81 -31.57 -38.29
C ILE A 207 11.25 -31.19 -38.70
N ALA A 208 11.75 -30.06 -38.18
CA ALA A 208 13.13 -29.62 -38.45
C ALA A 208 14.18 -30.64 -37.98
N ILE A 209 14.00 -31.19 -36.76
CA ILE A 209 14.89 -32.24 -36.20
C ILE A 209 14.82 -33.50 -37.06
N ARG A 210 13.61 -33.94 -37.43
CA ARG A 210 13.42 -35.13 -38.27
C ARG A 210 14.09 -34.98 -39.63
N ASN A 211 13.95 -33.81 -40.27
CA ASN A 211 14.59 -33.53 -41.57
C ASN A 211 16.11 -33.56 -41.45
N LYS A 212 16.70 -32.97 -40.42
CA LYS A 212 18.16 -33.03 -40.18
C LYS A 212 18.66 -34.45 -39.93
N ASN A 213 17.91 -35.26 -39.20
CA ASN A 213 18.29 -36.67 -38.99
C ASN A 213 18.23 -37.48 -40.30
N LEU A 214 17.21 -37.25 -41.13
CA LEU A 214 17.11 -37.88 -42.45
C LEU A 214 18.23 -37.44 -43.41
N GLU A 215 18.68 -36.19 -43.33
CA GLU A 215 19.84 -35.71 -44.08
C GLU A 215 21.14 -36.38 -43.63
N ALA A 216 21.31 -36.55 -42.31
CA ALA A 216 22.47 -37.20 -41.72
C ALA A 216 22.55 -38.72 -42.05
N GLU A 217 21.40 -39.39 -42.22
CA GLU A 217 21.35 -40.81 -42.62
C GLU A 217 21.61 -41.02 -44.12
N LYS A 218 21.53 -39.97 -44.95
CA LYS A 218 21.78 -40.04 -46.37
C LYS A 218 23.24 -39.76 -46.78
N LEU A 219 24.06 -39.33 -45.83
CA LEU A 219 25.50 -39.09 -45.99
C LEU A 219 26.30 -40.30 -45.55
#